data_cadccd89c80f65b487bff3d09bcb67c0
#
_entry.id   cadccd89c80f65b487bff3d09bcb67c0
#
_cell.length_a   1.000
_cell.length_b   1.000
_cell.length_c   1.000
_cell.angle_alpha   90.00
_cell.angle_beta   90.00
_cell.angle_gamma   90.00
#
_symmetry.space_group_name_H-M   'P 1'
#
loop_
_entity.id
_entity.type
_entity.pdbx_description
1 polymer ?
#
loop_
_entity_poly.entity_id
_entity_poly.type
_entity_poly.pdbx_seq_one_letter_code
_entity_poly.pdbx_strand_id
1 'polypeptide(L)'
;LMKHCEMIVFWSSNPEATSGNYGSHEGSIRRQWLKQLDVDFVHIDPFYNDTAQMLGGKWLAPKPQTDPAMALAIAYVWITEDLYDKDYVAKRTEGFDKWRAYVLGEDDGIPKSPEWQAGETGIAAKEVRALARAWGNKKVYLSAGGAGNGYGGACRNATGIQWSRMMICLMAMQGIGKPGVNLGNMQRATPLDLHFYFPGYADGGISGDLTGTALAVALYQRMPQLPTINTSTQKIPRLHMPEAIAGETVEGYAWDGKSIEGQFNKVVYPKQGQAPVKMLYKYGSSLFGT
;
A
#
# COMPACT_ATOMS: atom_id res chain seq x y z
N LEU A 1 -12.71 5.38 -10.73
CA LEU A 1 -12.94 4.73 -9.47
C LEU A 1 -14.25 5.20 -8.84
N MET A 2 -14.36 6.48 -8.47
CA MET A 2 -15.51 7.08 -7.80
C MET A 2 -16.84 6.88 -8.53
N LYS A 3 -16.81 6.82 -9.86
CA LYS A 3 -18.00 6.62 -10.68
C LYS A 3 -18.61 5.21 -10.60
N HIS A 4 -17.83 4.23 -10.16
CA HIS A 4 -18.24 2.81 -10.25
C HIS A 4 -18.10 2.05 -8.93
N CYS A 5 -17.45 2.64 -7.94
CA CYS A 5 -17.25 2.00 -6.63
C CYS A 5 -18.54 2.10 -5.82
N GLU A 6 -18.95 1.00 -5.22
CA GLU A 6 -20.18 0.89 -4.41
C GLU A 6 -19.86 0.74 -2.92
N MET A 7 -18.65 0.27 -2.60
CA MET A 7 -18.19 0.15 -1.21
C MET A 7 -16.68 0.36 -1.12
N ILE A 8 -16.25 1.00 -0.05
CA ILE A 8 -14.83 1.14 0.28
C ILE A 8 -14.56 0.42 1.60
N VAL A 9 -13.62 -0.51 1.56
CA VAL A 9 -13.12 -1.19 2.76
C VAL A 9 -11.78 -0.58 3.14
N PHE A 10 -11.72 0.09 4.28
CA PHE A 10 -10.48 0.57 4.90
C PHE A 10 -9.96 -0.53 5.83
N TRP A 11 -8.92 -1.22 5.43
CA TRP A 11 -8.32 -2.28 6.23
C TRP A 11 -6.93 -1.87 6.71
N SER A 12 -6.78 -1.71 8.03
CA SER A 12 -5.55 -1.18 8.65
C SER A 12 -5.11 0.13 7.97
N SER A 13 -6.07 1.02 7.72
CA SER A 13 -5.89 2.20 6.90
C SER A 13 -6.53 3.42 7.57
N ASN A 14 -5.69 4.38 7.95
CA ASN A 14 -6.12 5.66 8.52
C ASN A 14 -5.53 6.83 7.71
N PRO A 15 -6.03 7.07 6.48
CA PRO A 15 -5.50 8.13 5.64
C PRO A 15 -5.64 9.53 6.24
N GLU A 16 -6.60 9.76 7.15
CA GLU A 16 -6.73 11.07 7.79
C GLU A 16 -5.55 11.39 8.72
N ALA A 17 -5.03 10.41 9.44
CA ALA A 17 -3.84 10.62 10.27
C ALA A 17 -2.55 10.71 9.46
N THR A 18 -2.53 10.18 8.24
CA THR A 18 -1.30 10.02 7.45
C THR A 18 -1.24 10.89 6.20
N SER A 19 -2.33 11.57 5.83
CA SER A 19 -2.43 12.33 4.57
C SER A 19 -1.59 13.60 4.53
N GLY A 20 -1.23 14.17 5.67
CA GLY A 20 -0.51 15.45 5.75
C GLY A 20 0.89 15.46 5.12
N ASN A 21 1.50 14.29 4.91
CA ASN A 21 2.87 14.20 4.39
C ASN A 21 2.96 14.01 2.87
N TYR A 22 1.92 13.53 2.21
CA TYR A 22 2.06 13.03 0.84
C TYR A 22 0.98 13.45 -0.17
N GLY A 23 0.00 14.16 0.21
CA GLY A 23 -1.07 14.44 -0.72
C GLY A 23 -1.96 15.55 -0.26
N SER A 24 -1.49 16.25 0.74
CA SER A 24 -2.19 17.39 1.27
C SER A 24 -3.61 17.09 1.78
N HIS A 25 -4.18 18.07 2.40
CA HIS A 25 -5.57 18.08 2.88
C HIS A 25 -6.62 17.85 1.78
N GLU A 26 -6.21 17.90 0.51
CA GLU A 26 -7.07 17.62 -0.62
C GLU A 26 -7.62 16.19 -0.60
N GLY A 27 -6.82 15.24 -0.16
CA GLY A 27 -7.28 13.86 0.04
C GLY A 27 -8.43 13.77 1.05
N SER A 28 -8.35 14.51 2.14
CA SER A 28 -9.41 14.60 3.16
C SER A 28 -10.69 15.19 2.60
N ILE A 29 -10.58 16.28 1.84
CA ILE A 29 -11.75 16.92 1.20
C ILE A 29 -12.44 15.95 0.25
N ARG A 30 -11.67 15.22 -0.56
CA ARG A 30 -12.22 14.23 -1.49
C ARG A 30 -12.87 13.05 -0.80
N ARG A 31 -12.30 12.58 0.31
CA ARG A 31 -12.94 11.54 1.11
C ARG A 31 -14.24 12.03 1.74
N GLN A 32 -14.30 13.28 2.17
CA GLN A 32 -15.56 13.88 2.63
C GLN A 32 -16.62 13.93 1.51
N TRP A 33 -16.24 14.23 0.27
CA TRP A 33 -17.17 14.18 -0.85
C TRP A 33 -17.76 12.79 -1.09
N LEU A 34 -17.02 11.71 -0.75
CA LEU A 34 -17.54 10.35 -0.85
C LEU A 34 -18.79 10.14 0.01
N LYS A 35 -18.95 10.90 1.10
CA LYS A 35 -20.17 10.84 1.94
C LYS A 35 -21.43 11.35 1.20
N GLN A 36 -21.23 12.12 0.14
CA GLN A 36 -22.32 12.64 -0.70
C GLN A 36 -22.69 11.69 -1.84
N LEU A 37 -21.85 10.65 -2.02
CA LEU A 37 -22.10 9.58 -2.96
C LEU A 37 -22.69 8.39 -2.18
N ASP A 38 -23.50 7.60 -2.85
CA ASP A 38 -24.08 6.38 -2.27
C ASP A 38 -23.04 5.26 -2.24
N VAL A 39 -22.04 5.43 -1.37
CA VAL A 39 -20.92 4.51 -1.19
C VAL A 39 -20.88 4.04 0.25
N ASP A 40 -20.89 2.74 0.47
CA ASP A 40 -20.74 2.15 1.80
C ASP A 40 -19.28 2.24 2.30
N PHE A 41 -19.12 2.45 3.60
CA PHE A 41 -17.82 2.42 4.25
C PHE A 41 -17.73 1.31 5.27
N VAL A 42 -16.63 0.55 5.21
CA VAL A 42 -16.28 -0.47 6.20
C VAL A 42 -14.86 -0.21 6.66
N HIS A 43 -14.67 -0.19 7.98
CA HIS A 43 -13.37 0.01 8.62
C HIS A 43 -12.99 -1.25 9.40
N ILE A 44 -11.85 -1.83 9.06
CA ILE A 44 -11.27 -2.99 9.74
C ILE A 44 -9.97 -2.51 10.39
N ASP A 45 -10.05 -2.23 11.67
CA ASP A 45 -8.95 -1.66 12.45
C ASP A 45 -9.18 -1.97 13.93
N PRO A 46 -8.15 -2.32 14.71
CA PRO A 46 -8.29 -2.58 16.14
C PRO A 46 -8.90 -1.44 16.94
N PHE A 47 -8.82 -0.21 16.47
CA PHE A 47 -9.42 0.97 17.10
C PHE A 47 -10.21 1.81 16.11
N TYR A 48 -11.14 2.59 16.63
CA TYR A 48 -11.97 3.50 15.84
C TYR A 48 -11.15 4.75 15.47
N ASN A 49 -10.53 4.71 14.30
CA ASN A 49 -9.57 5.72 13.86
C ASN A 49 -10.23 6.99 13.25
N ASP A 50 -9.40 8.01 12.97
CA ASP A 50 -9.88 9.32 12.46
C ASP A 50 -10.66 9.20 11.15
N THR A 51 -10.26 8.29 10.27
CA THR A 51 -10.97 8.04 9.01
C THR A 51 -12.35 7.46 9.27
N ALA A 52 -12.46 6.51 10.19
CA ALA A 52 -13.74 5.94 10.60
C ALA A 52 -14.64 6.99 11.26
N GLN A 53 -14.06 7.83 12.10
CA GLN A 53 -14.78 8.93 12.73
C GLN A 53 -15.31 9.92 11.71
N MET A 54 -14.51 10.29 10.72
CA MET A 54 -14.88 11.25 9.69
C MET A 54 -15.94 10.71 8.73
N LEU A 55 -15.74 9.50 8.23
CA LEU A 55 -16.59 8.91 7.19
C LEU A 55 -17.82 8.22 7.75
N GLY A 56 -17.74 7.66 8.95
CA GLY A 56 -18.76 6.78 9.48
C GLY A 56 -18.75 5.40 8.81
N GLY A 57 -19.84 4.67 8.90
CA GLY A 57 -19.98 3.34 8.32
C GLY A 57 -19.77 2.22 9.34
N LYS A 58 -19.54 1.01 8.88
CA LYS A 58 -19.37 -0.17 9.73
C LYS A 58 -17.92 -0.28 10.20
N TRP A 59 -17.73 -0.41 11.51
CA TRP A 59 -16.43 -0.69 12.10
C TRP A 59 -16.37 -2.11 12.65
N LEU A 60 -15.28 -2.82 12.33
CA LEU A 60 -14.94 -4.14 12.84
C LEU A 60 -13.54 -4.07 13.46
N ALA A 61 -13.43 -4.48 14.72
CA ALA A 61 -12.21 -4.37 15.51
C ALA A 61 -11.60 -5.75 15.79
N PRO A 62 -10.83 -6.32 14.85
CA PRO A 62 -10.14 -7.57 15.08
C PRO A 62 -9.02 -7.38 16.11
N LYS A 63 -8.68 -8.43 16.84
CA LYS A 63 -7.46 -8.45 17.65
C LYS A 63 -6.25 -8.15 16.77
N PRO A 64 -5.29 -7.36 17.22
CA PRO A 64 -4.08 -7.06 16.45
C PRO A 64 -3.40 -8.33 15.93
N GLN A 65 -2.91 -8.29 14.69
CA GLN A 65 -2.20 -9.38 14.00
C GLN A 65 -3.06 -10.59 13.59
N THR A 66 -4.37 -10.56 13.80
CA THR A 66 -5.26 -11.67 13.41
C THR A 66 -5.96 -11.43 12.07
N ASP A 67 -5.67 -10.35 11.41
CA ASP A 67 -6.24 -9.95 10.11
C ASP A 67 -6.22 -11.06 9.04
N PRO A 68 -5.15 -11.87 8.90
CA PRO A 68 -5.15 -12.95 7.92
C PRO A 68 -6.28 -13.97 8.12
N ALA A 69 -6.64 -14.25 9.38
CA ALA A 69 -7.73 -15.19 9.68
C ALA A 69 -9.08 -14.66 9.19
N MET A 70 -9.33 -13.36 9.38
CA MET A 70 -10.54 -12.72 8.86
C MET A 70 -10.58 -12.73 7.34
N ALA A 71 -9.46 -12.46 6.68
CA ALA A 71 -9.37 -12.49 5.23
C ALA A 71 -9.64 -13.89 4.65
N LEU A 72 -9.08 -14.92 5.29
CA LEU A 72 -9.35 -16.33 4.93
C LEU A 72 -10.83 -16.67 5.06
N ALA A 73 -11.48 -16.21 6.12
CA ALA A 73 -12.90 -16.46 6.32
C ALA A 73 -13.79 -15.74 5.30
N ILE A 74 -13.41 -14.57 4.85
CA ILE A 74 -14.07 -13.88 3.73
C ILE A 74 -13.94 -14.72 2.45
N ALA A 75 -12.73 -15.18 2.15
CA ALA A 75 -12.48 -16.04 0.99
C ALA A 75 -13.27 -17.37 1.08
N TYR A 76 -13.36 -17.95 2.28
CA TYR A 76 -14.17 -19.15 2.52
C TYR A 76 -15.64 -18.94 2.12
N VAL A 77 -16.24 -17.85 2.56
CA VAL A 77 -17.63 -17.51 2.20
C VAL A 77 -17.76 -17.34 0.68
N TRP A 78 -16.83 -16.63 0.04
CA TRP A 78 -16.89 -16.43 -1.40
C TRP A 78 -16.76 -17.72 -2.19
N ILE A 79 -15.92 -18.65 -1.74
CA ILE A 79 -15.77 -19.96 -2.38
C ILE A 79 -17.03 -20.82 -2.19
N THR A 80 -17.54 -20.87 -0.97
CA THR A 80 -18.68 -21.75 -0.63
C THR A 80 -20.03 -21.22 -1.10
N GLU A 81 -20.16 -19.89 -1.26
CA GLU A 81 -21.40 -19.24 -1.69
C GLU A 81 -21.30 -18.72 -3.16
N ASP A 82 -20.22 -19.03 -3.84
CA ASP A 82 -20.02 -18.68 -5.24
C ASP A 82 -20.01 -17.16 -5.53
N LEU A 83 -19.39 -16.40 -4.63
CA LEU A 83 -19.37 -14.93 -4.64
C LEU A 83 -18.03 -14.35 -5.15
N TYR A 84 -17.36 -15.03 -6.05
CA TYR A 84 -16.11 -14.55 -6.64
C TYR A 84 -16.12 -14.60 -8.17
N ASP A 85 -15.24 -13.85 -8.80
CA ASP A 85 -15.13 -13.73 -10.26
C ASP A 85 -14.36 -14.90 -10.85
N LYS A 86 -15.05 -16.00 -11.14
CA LYS A 86 -14.48 -17.25 -11.68
C LYS A 86 -13.72 -17.04 -12.98
N ASP A 87 -14.27 -16.22 -13.85
CA ASP A 87 -13.68 -15.96 -15.17
C ASP A 87 -12.37 -15.19 -15.04
N TYR A 88 -12.33 -14.19 -14.15
CA TYR A 88 -11.12 -13.46 -13.84
C TYR A 88 -10.07 -14.37 -13.20
N VAL A 89 -10.46 -15.14 -12.20
CA VAL A 89 -9.57 -16.07 -11.49
C VAL A 89 -8.95 -17.06 -12.49
N ALA A 90 -9.76 -17.69 -13.33
CA ALA A 90 -9.29 -18.65 -14.30
C ALA A 90 -8.30 -18.06 -15.33
N LYS A 91 -8.48 -16.80 -15.71
CA LYS A 91 -7.67 -16.16 -16.76
C LYS A 91 -6.47 -15.36 -16.25
N ARG A 92 -6.49 -14.94 -14.98
CA ARG A 92 -5.56 -13.93 -14.45
C ARG A 92 -4.82 -14.35 -13.19
N THR A 93 -5.07 -15.56 -12.69
CA THR A 93 -4.38 -16.06 -11.51
C THR A 93 -3.75 -17.42 -11.78
N GLU A 94 -2.74 -17.75 -10.99
CA GLU A 94 -2.11 -19.07 -10.96
C GLU A 94 -2.13 -19.60 -9.53
N GLY A 95 -2.38 -20.91 -9.37
CA GLY A 95 -2.38 -21.57 -8.07
C GLY A 95 -3.67 -21.39 -7.26
N PHE A 96 -4.76 -20.94 -7.87
CA PHE A 96 -6.04 -20.77 -7.17
C PHE A 96 -6.55 -22.09 -6.55
N ASP A 97 -6.32 -23.23 -7.19
CA ASP A 97 -6.76 -24.53 -6.65
C ASP A 97 -6.08 -24.84 -5.30
N LYS A 98 -4.80 -24.51 -5.16
CA LYS A 98 -4.07 -24.66 -3.89
C LYS A 98 -4.60 -23.71 -2.82
N TRP A 99 -4.87 -22.47 -3.22
CA TRP A 99 -5.49 -21.49 -2.34
C TRP A 99 -6.84 -21.95 -1.85
N ARG A 100 -7.69 -22.40 -2.77
CA ARG A 100 -9.02 -22.94 -2.49
C ARG A 100 -8.96 -24.14 -1.52
N ALA A 101 -8.09 -25.11 -1.80
CA ALA A 101 -7.90 -26.30 -0.97
C ALA A 101 -7.51 -25.90 0.47
N TYR A 102 -6.58 -24.98 0.61
CA TYR A 102 -6.17 -24.47 1.93
C TYR A 102 -7.33 -23.76 2.66
N VAL A 103 -8.07 -22.89 1.97
CA VAL A 103 -9.19 -22.15 2.56
C VAL A 103 -10.31 -23.09 3.01
N LEU A 104 -10.59 -24.12 2.21
CA LEU A 104 -11.61 -25.12 2.54
C LEU A 104 -11.16 -26.14 3.59
N GLY A 105 -9.87 -26.16 3.95
CA GLY A 105 -9.29 -27.10 4.89
C GLY A 105 -9.02 -28.49 4.30
N GLU A 106 -8.93 -28.57 2.98
CA GLU A 106 -8.63 -29.84 2.29
C GLU A 106 -7.17 -30.28 2.56
N ASP A 107 -6.26 -29.32 2.83
CA ASP A 107 -4.84 -29.59 3.09
C ASP A 107 -4.55 -29.93 4.56
N ASP A 108 -5.25 -29.31 5.52
CA ASP A 108 -4.93 -29.39 6.94
C ASP A 108 -6.10 -29.85 7.83
N GLY A 109 -7.24 -30.17 7.22
CA GLY A 109 -8.46 -30.59 7.92
C GLY A 109 -9.20 -29.45 8.65
N ILE A 110 -8.77 -28.19 8.47
CA ILE A 110 -9.32 -27.04 9.19
C ILE A 110 -9.93 -26.04 8.20
N PRO A 111 -11.26 -26.09 7.96
CA PRO A 111 -11.93 -25.06 7.16
C PRO A 111 -11.76 -23.67 7.78
N LYS A 112 -11.30 -22.71 7.00
CA LYS A 112 -11.07 -21.34 7.44
C LYS A 112 -12.38 -20.55 7.47
N SER A 113 -13.40 -21.13 8.12
CA SER A 113 -14.77 -20.60 8.15
C SER A 113 -14.91 -19.33 9.00
N PRO A 114 -16.01 -18.58 8.87
CA PRO A 114 -16.31 -17.48 9.79
C PRO A 114 -16.36 -17.89 11.27
N GLU A 115 -16.74 -19.11 11.57
CA GLU A 115 -16.73 -19.65 12.93
C GLU A 115 -15.29 -19.89 13.44
N TRP A 116 -14.43 -20.44 12.60
CA TRP A 116 -13.01 -20.63 12.91
C TRP A 116 -12.32 -19.30 13.22
N GLN A 117 -12.49 -18.29 12.36
CA GLN A 117 -11.85 -17.00 12.57
C GLN A 117 -12.35 -16.25 13.81
N ALA A 118 -13.60 -16.51 14.25
CA ALA A 118 -14.15 -15.80 15.41
C ALA A 118 -13.33 -16.05 16.68
N GLY A 119 -12.77 -17.23 16.84
CA GLY A 119 -11.84 -17.54 17.92
C GLY A 119 -10.54 -16.76 17.85
N GLU A 120 -10.02 -16.60 16.65
CA GLU A 120 -8.77 -15.87 16.39
C GLU A 120 -8.95 -14.36 16.54
N THR A 121 -9.87 -13.79 15.81
CA THR A 121 -10.01 -12.32 15.67
C THR A 121 -10.88 -11.68 16.75
N GLY A 122 -11.77 -12.43 17.36
CA GLY A 122 -12.82 -11.92 18.25
C GLY A 122 -14.02 -11.31 17.52
N ILE A 123 -14.03 -11.28 16.18
CA ILE A 123 -15.18 -10.80 15.40
C ILE A 123 -16.19 -11.92 15.23
N ALA A 124 -17.45 -11.63 15.52
CA ALA A 124 -18.52 -12.63 15.42
C ALA A 124 -18.65 -13.16 13.98
N ALA A 125 -18.82 -14.48 13.84
CA ALA A 125 -18.94 -15.15 12.55
C ALA A 125 -20.02 -14.53 11.64
N LYS A 126 -21.14 -14.12 12.21
CA LYS A 126 -22.23 -13.45 11.48
C LYS A 126 -21.80 -12.13 10.84
N GLU A 127 -20.92 -11.38 11.48
CA GLU A 127 -20.45 -10.08 10.96
C GLU A 127 -19.51 -10.27 9.79
N VAL A 128 -18.58 -11.25 9.89
CA VAL A 128 -17.69 -11.59 8.79
C VAL A 128 -18.45 -12.14 7.59
N ARG A 129 -19.45 -12.99 7.85
CA ARG A 129 -20.32 -13.52 6.78
C ARG A 129 -21.13 -12.41 6.10
N ALA A 130 -21.67 -11.48 6.88
CA ALA A 130 -22.40 -10.33 6.33
C ALA A 130 -21.48 -9.44 5.48
N LEU A 131 -20.27 -9.15 5.96
CA LEU A 131 -19.26 -8.40 5.19
C LEU A 131 -18.87 -9.12 3.91
N ALA A 132 -18.59 -10.42 3.99
CA ALA A 132 -18.19 -11.21 2.83
C ALA A 132 -19.27 -11.20 1.74
N ARG A 133 -20.53 -11.37 2.12
CA ARG A 133 -21.65 -11.29 1.19
C ARG A 133 -21.87 -9.90 0.60
N ALA A 134 -21.77 -8.86 1.43
CA ALA A 134 -21.88 -7.49 0.96
C ALA A 134 -20.75 -7.16 -0.04
N TRP A 135 -19.52 -7.56 0.31
CA TRP A 135 -18.36 -7.34 -0.56
C TRP A 135 -18.45 -8.15 -1.86
N GLY A 136 -18.81 -9.41 -1.79
CA GLY A 136 -18.92 -10.28 -2.96
C GLY A 136 -19.99 -9.83 -3.98
N ASN A 137 -20.95 -9.01 -3.55
CA ASN A 137 -22.04 -8.50 -4.40
C ASN A 137 -21.87 -7.04 -4.83
N LYS A 138 -20.76 -6.39 -4.46
CA LYS A 138 -20.49 -4.97 -4.76
C LYS A 138 -19.15 -4.78 -5.43
N LYS A 139 -19.02 -3.66 -6.13
CA LYS A 139 -17.73 -3.19 -6.65
C LYS A 139 -16.99 -2.47 -5.55
N VAL A 140 -15.92 -3.09 -5.07
CA VAL A 140 -15.24 -2.65 -3.87
C VAL A 140 -13.86 -2.08 -4.17
N TYR A 141 -13.59 -0.93 -3.57
CA TYR A 141 -12.23 -0.43 -3.42
C TYR A 141 -11.68 -0.85 -2.06
N LEU A 142 -10.58 -1.60 -2.06
CA LEU A 142 -9.88 -1.97 -0.85
C LEU A 142 -8.75 -0.98 -0.57
N SER A 143 -8.95 -0.14 0.45
CA SER A 143 -7.89 0.71 1.01
C SER A 143 -7.12 -0.09 2.04
N ALA A 144 -6.05 -0.75 1.60
CA ALA A 144 -5.24 -1.61 2.45
C ALA A 144 -3.99 -0.89 2.93
N GLY A 145 -3.88 -0.74 4.23
CA GLY A 145 -2.71 -0.17 4.88
C GLY A 145 -2.58 1.36 4.77
N GLY A 146 -1.44 1.86 5.22
CA GLY A 146 -1.11 3.29 5.24
C GLY A 146 -0.31 3.76 4.03
N ALA A 147 0.69 4.59 4.26
CA ALA A 147 1.46 5.30 3.25
C ALA A 147 2.07 4.40 2.15
N GLY A 148 1.77 4.72 0.91
CA GLY A 148 2.49 4.23 -0.27
C GLY A 148 2.15 2.78 -0.66
N ASN A 149 1.49 2.59 -1.77
CA ASN A 149 1.39 1.33 -2.50
C ASN A 149 0.92 0.09 -1.72
N GLY A 150 0.01 0.23 -0.75
CA GLY A 150 -0.51 -0.90 0.01
C GLY A 150 0.40 -1.42 1.14
N TYR A 151 1.45 -0.71 1.46
CA TYR A 151 2.34 -1.02 2.57
C TYR A 151 1.85 -0.34 3.85
N GLY A 152 0.86 -0.91 4.48
CA GLY A 152 0.31 -0.37 5.71
C GLY A 152 1.01 -0.85 6.97
N GLY A 153 0.57 -0.32 8.09
CA GLY A 153 1.04 -0.75 9.41
C GLY A 153 0.90 -2.26 9.62
N ALA A 154 -0.16 -2.87 9.08
CA ALA A 154 -0.38 -4.30 9.17
C ALA A 154 0.69 -5.16 8.50
N CYS A 155 1.42 -4.65 7.48
CA CYS A 155 2.55 -5.40 6.91
C CYS A 155 3.75 -5.47 7.84
N ARG A 156 3.84 -4.62 8.86
CA ARG A 156 5.02 -4.47 9.72
C ARG A 156 4.98 -5.32 10.97
N ASN A 157 4.06 -6.24 11.06
CA ASN A 157 3.96 -7.20 12.15
C ASN A 157 4.41 -8.60 11.72
N ALA A 158 4.44 -9.55 12.66
CA ALA A 158 4.91 -10.90 12.41
C ALA A 158 4.13 -11.64 11.30
N THR A 159 2.86 -11.35 11.12
CA THR A 159 1.97 -11.93 10.10
C THR A 159 1.77 -11.02 8.89
N GLY A 160 2.47 -9.91 8.82
CA GLY A 160 2.23 -8.85 7.84
C GLY A 160 2.38 -9.25 6.39
N ILE A 161 3.32 -10.14 6.08
CA ILE A 161 3.48 -10.69 4.73
C ILE A 161 2.24 -11.51 4.36
N GLN A 162 1.72 -12.29 5.27
CA GLN A 162 0.51 -13.09 5.04
C GLN A 162 -0.70 -12.17 4.84
N TRP A 163 -0.85 -11.16 5.67
CA TRP A 163 -1.89 -10.16 5.48
C TRP A 163 -1.83 -9.51 4.09
N SER A 164 -0.65 -9.07 3.65
CA SER A 164 -0.48 -8.46 2.32
C SER A 164 -0.85 -9.41 1.19
N ARG A 165 -0.47 -10.68 1.30
CA ARG A 165 -0.88 -11.73 0.34
C ARG A 165 -2.40 -11.89 0.32
N MET A 166 -3.04 -11.92 1.49
CA MET A 166 -4.50 -12.03 1.59
C MET A 166 -5.22 -10.88 0.87
N MET A 167 -4.73 -9.65 1.03
CA MET A 167 -5.32 -8.49 0.33
C MET A 167 -5.28 -8.68 -1.20
N ILE A 168 -4.17 -9.17 -1.73
CA ILE A 168 -4.05 -9.49 -3.16
C ILE A 168 -4.98 -10.64 -3.56
N CYS A 169 -5.03 -11.72 -2.78
CA CYS A 169 -5.89 -12.88 -3.06
C CYS A 169 -7.37 -12.48 -3.09
N LEU A 170 -7.83 -11.73 -2.09
CA LEU A 170 -9.22 -11.25 -2.04
C LEU A 170 -9.55 -10.40 -3.26
N MET A 171 -8.70 -9.47 -3.62
CA MET A 171 -8.95 -8.60 -4.75
C MET A 171 -8.84 -9.32 -6.10
N ALA A 172 -7.98 -10.33 -6.23
CA ALA A 172 -7.94 -11.20 -7.39
C ALA A 172 -9.25 -12.00 -7.54
N MET A 173 -9.81 -12.49 -6.43
CA MET A 173 -11.11 -13.16 -6.44
C MET A 173 -12.27 -12.23 -6.84
N GLN A 174 -12.12 -10.93 -6.70
CA GLN A 174 -13.13 -9.92 -7.07
C GLN A 174 -12.86 -9.26 -8.44
N GLY A 175 -11.81 -9.64 -9.14
CA GLY A 175 -11.50 -9.09 -10.46
C GLY A 175 -10.84 -7.73 -10.41
N ILE A 176 -9.75 -7.61 -9.64
CA ILE A 176 -8.97 -6.36 -9.51
C ILE A 176 -8.67 -5.72 -10.86
N GLY A 177 -8.86 -4.42 -10.96
CA GLY A 177 -8.68 -3.63 -12.18
C GLY A 177 -9.94 -3.47 -13.01
N LYS A 178 -11.02 -4.17 -12.71
CA LYS A 178 -12.35 -3.88 -13.28
C LYS A 178 -12.86 -2.53 -12.79
N PRO A 179 -13.74 -1.84 -13.54
CA PRO A 179 -14.29 -0.56 -13.11
C PRO A 179 -14.92 -0.62 -11.70
N GLY A 180 -14.39 0.15 -10.77
CA GLY A 180 -14.84 0.18 -9.37
C GLY A 180 -14.17 -0.84 -8.44
N VAL A 181 -13.42 -1.80 -8.97
CA VAL A 181 -12.73 -2.84 -8.19
C VAL A 181 -11.23 -2.60 -8.20
N ASN A 182 -10.68 -2.15 -7.12
CA ASN A 182 -9.26 -1.82 -7.06
C ASN A 182 -8.68 -1.95 -5.65
N LEU A 183 -7.35 -2.02 -5.59
CA LEU A 183 -6.55 -2.07 -4.37
C LEU A 183 -5.59 -0.89 -4.34
N GLY A 184 -5.53 -0.20 -3.24
CA GLY A 184 -4.58 0.88 -3.05
C GLY A 184 -4.73 1.56 -1.71
N ASN A 185 -3.99 2.62 -1.47
CA ASN A 185 -4.26 3.45 -0.32
C ASN A 185 -5.05 4.69 -0.73
N MET A 186 -5.90 5.15 0.17
CA MET A 186 -6.68 6.37 -0.02
C MET A 186 -5.92 7.63 0.39
N GLN A 187 -4.66 7.51 0.75
CA GLN A 187 -3.84 8.59 1.25
C GLN A 187 -3.49 9.60 0.17
N ARG A 188 -3.24 9.08 -1.05
CA ARG A 188 -3.05 9.88 -2.25
C ARG A 188 -4.33 9.89 -3.07
N ALA A 189 -5.37 10.48 -2.55
CA ALA A 189 -6.66 10.52 -3.21
C ALA A 189 -6.70 11.45 -4.42
N THR A 190 -5.66 11.47 -5.21
CA THR A 190 -5.64 12.23 -6.45
C THR A 190 -6.27 11.39 -7.53
N PRO A 191 -7.37 11.79 -8.15
CA PRO A 191 -7.75 11.22 -9.43
C PRO A 191 -6.57 11.38 -10.38
N LEU A 192 -6.30 10.36 -11.16
CA LEU A 192 -5.19 10.35 -12.10
C LEU A 192 -5.30 11.43 -13.18
N ASP A 193 -6.47 12.00 -13.35
CA ASP A 193 -6.79 13.09 -14.25
C ASP A 193 -6.50 14.49 -13.67
N LEU A 194 -6.24 14.59 -12.38
CA LEU A 194 -5.85 15.83 -11.74
C LEU A 194 -4.35 15.82 -11.46
N HIS A 195 -3.64 16.59 -12.22
CA HIS A 195 -2.23 16.81 -12.01
C HIS A 195 -2.05 17.75 -10.85
N PHE A 196 -1.60 17.20 -9.75
CA PHE A 196 -1.28 17.96 -8.57
C PHE A 196 0.23 18.18 -8.51
N TYR A 197 0.65 19.40 -8.71
CA TYR A 197 2.04 19.80 -8.61
C TYR A 197 2.22 20.81 -7.51
N PHE A 198 3.22 20.61 -6.69
CA PHE A 198 3.72 21.68 -5.86
C PHE A 198 4.37 22.72 -6.76
N PRO A 199 4.01 24.00 -6.64
CA PRO A 199 4.74 25.06 -7.33
C PRO A 199 6.23 24.93 -7.04
N GLY A 200 7.04 24.92 -8.08
CA GLY A 200 8.49 24.76 -7.97
C GLY A 200 9.01 23.31 -7.94
N TYR A 201 8.15 22.33 -7.81
CA TYR A 201 8.57 20.92 -7.82
C TYR A 201 8.47 20.28 -9.22
N ALA A 202 7.40 20.54 -9.90
CA ALA A 202 7.19 20.08 -11.26
C ALA A 202 6.65 21.26 -12.07
N ASP A 203 7.41 22.31 -12.01
CA ASP A 203 7.05 23.59 -12.48
C ASP A 203 6.24 23.55 -13.76
N GLY A 204 5.09 24.15 -13.66
CA GLY A 204 4.18 24.62 -14.72
C GLY A 204 4.30 23.99 -16.10
N GLY A 205 5.15 23.10 -16.20
CA GLY A 205 5.47 22.54 -17.43
C GLY A 205 4.94 21.18 -17.69
N ILE A 206 4.40 20.58 -16.69
CA ILE A 206 3.95 19.22 -16.80
C ILE A 206 2.47 19.28 -16.71
N SER A 207 1.83 19.29 -17.85
CA SER A 207 0.39 19.24 -17.95
C SER A 207 -0.06 17.89 -18.49
N GLY A 208 -1.13 17.46 -18.00
CA GLY A 208 -2.10 16.53 -18.46
C GLY A 208 -1.62 15.20 -18.99
N ASP A 209 -0.98 15.22 -20.06
CA ASP A 209 -0.80 14.02 -20.88
C ASP A 209 0.53 13.31 -20.69
N LEU A 210 1.41 13.86 -19.85
CA LEU A 210 2.74 13.30 -19.64
C LEU A 210 2.72 12.29 -18.50
N THR A 211 2.97 11.04 -18.82
CA THR A 211 3.08 9.94 -17.87
C THR A 211 4.36 9.15 -18.06
N GLY A 212 4.88 8.56 -17.01
CA GLY A 212 6.02 7.66 -17.08
C GLY A 212 7.25 8.28 -17.75
N THR A 213 7.75 7.65 -18.80
CA THR A 213 8.97 8.05 -19.50
C THR A 213 8.84 9.43 -20.17
N ALA A 214 7.69 9.77 -20.70
CA ALA A 214 7.44 11.07 -21.33
C ALA A 214 7.57 12.20 -20.32
N LEU A 215 7.08 12.01 -19.11
CA LEU A 215 7.25 12.94 -18.00
C LEU A 215 8.73 13.13 -17.64
N ALA A 216 9.47 12.04 -17.50
CA ALA A 216 10.90 12.09 -17.18
C ALA A 216 11.70 12.83 -18.26
N VAL A 217 11.41 12.59 -19.53
CA VAL A 217 12.04 13.27 -20.67
C VAL A 217 11.67 14.75 -20.68
N ALA A 218 10.43 15.11 -20.45
CA ALA A 218 9.99 16.50 -20.41
C ALA A 218 10.66 17.27 -19.27
N LEU A 219 10.76 16.67 -18.08
CA LEU A 219 11.51 17.24 -16.95
C LEU A 219 12.97 17.45 -17.31
N TYR A 220 13.61 16.45 -17.86
CA TYR A 220 15.02 16.53 -18.28
C TYR A 220 15.24 17.63 -19.32
N GLN A 221 14.38 17.71 -20.32
CA GLN A 221 14.49 18.73 -21.37
C GLN A 221 14.24 20.16 -20.87
N ARG A 222 13.39 20.33 -19.85
CA ARG A 222 13.10 21.64 -19.26
C ARG A 222 14.11 22.11 -18.24
N MET A 223 14.87 21.19 -17.69
CA MET A 223 15.92 21.48 -16.72
C MET A 223 17.34 21.28 -17.32
N PRO A 224 17.59 21.58 -18.61
CA PRO A 224 18.88 21.30 -19.24
C PRO A 224 20.02 22.11 -18.65
N GLN A 225 19.69 23.08 -17.82
CA GLN A 225 20.67 24.01 -17.26
C GLN A 225 20.86 23.85 -15.75
N LEU A 226 20.13 22.96 -15.13
CA LEU A 226 20.48 22.62 -13.78
C LEU A 226 21.80 21.86 -13.82
N PRO A 227 22.84 22.39 -13.20
CA PRO A 227 24.10 21.67 -13.11
C PRO A 227 23.81 20.34 -12.46
N THR A 228 24.51 19.31 -12.89
CA THR A 228 24.49 18.03 -12.21
C THR A 228 24.84 18.28 -10.76
N ILE A 229 23.83 18.31 -9.89
CA ILE A 229 23.97 18.75 -8.49
C ILE A 229 24.90 17.79 -7.74
N ASN A 230 24.97 16.55 -8.18
CA ASN A 230 25.86 15.57 -7.59
C ASN A 230 26.92 15.10 -8.59
N THR A 231 28.06 15.74 -8.56
CA THR A 231 29.27 15.32 -9.30
C THR A 231 30.07 14.26 -8.53
N SER A 232 29.72 14.00 -7.29
CA SER A 232 30.41 13.01 -6.47
C SER A 232 30.07 11.59 -6.90
N THR A 233 31.08 10.77 -7.09
CA THR A 233 30.94 9.33 -7.37
C THR A 233 31.07 8.48 -6.11
N GLN A 234 31.26 9.11 -4.93
CA GLN A 234 31.34 8.35 -3.68
C GLN A 234 29.97 7.85 -3.21
N LYS A 235 29.99 6.75 -2.52
CA LYS A 235 28.81 6.14 -1.92
C LYS A 235 29.07 5.89 -0.44
N ILE A 236 28.06 6.11 0.37
CA ILE A 236 28.10 5.75 1.80
C ILE A 236 27.43 4.39 1.93
N PRO A 237 28.10 3.37 2.48
CA PRO A 237 27.44 2.11 2.81
C PRO A 237 26.28 2.36 3.79
N ARG A 238 25.12 1.90 3.42
CA ARG A 238 23.88 2.25 4.14
C ARG A 238 23.89 1.90 5.62
N LEU A 239 24.49 0.75 5.96
CA LEU A 239 24.58 0.28 7.34
C LEU A 239 25.62 1.03 8.19
N HIS A 240 26.52 1.78 7.55
CA HIS A 240 27.58 2.56 8.18
C HIS A 240 27.34 4.08 8.05
N MET A 241 26.10 4.47 7.83
CA MET A 241 25.77 5.89 7.72
C MET A 241 26.02 6.67 9.03
N PRO A 242 25.74 6.14 10.22
CA PRO A 242 26.05 6.83 11.48
C PRO A 242 27.55 7.14 11.64
N GLU A 243 28.39 6.17 11.37
CA GLU A 243 29.86 6.30 11.46
C GLU A 243 30.38 7.29 10.40
N ALA A 244 29.84 7.24 9.20
CA ALA A 244 30.17 8.19 8.13
C ALA A 244 29.76 9.63 8.50
N ILE A 245 28.63 9.83 9.17
CA ILE A 245 28.18 11.13 9.70
C ILE A 245 29.11 11.60 10.83
N ALA A 246 29.60 10.69 11.64
CA ALA A 246 30.58 10.98 12.68
C ALA A 246 31.97 11.33 12.13
N GLY A 247 32.16 11.22 10.82
CA GLY A 247 33.42 11.57 10.16
C GLY A 247 34.42 10.41 10.04
N GLU A 248 33.97 9.20 10.34
CA GLU A 248 34.81 8.01 10.25
C GLU A 248 35.01 7.53 8.81
N THR A 249 36.10 6.84 8.57
CA THR A 249 36.30 6.08 7.33
C THR A 249 35.63 4.72 7.50
N VAL A 250 34.72 4.39 6.60
CA VAL A 250 33.95 3.15 6.65
C VAL A 250 34.09 2.35 5.36
N GLU A 251 34.09 1.02 5.50
CA GLU A 251 34.06 0.09 4.38
C GLU A 251 32.79 -0.73 4.47
N GLY A 252 32.13 -0.92 3.34
CA GLY A 252 30.92 -1.72 3.29
C GLY A 252 30.40 -1.89 1.88
N TYR A 253 29.14 -2.31 1.76
CA TYR A 253 28.53 -2.55 0.47
C TYR A 253 27.55 -1.43 0.11
N ALA A 254 27.60 -1.01 -1.14
CA ALA A 254 26.65 -0.02 -1.66
C ALA A 254 26.17 -0.43 -3.06
N TRP A 255 24.87 -0.46 -3.22
CA TRP A 255 24.22 -0.82 -4.49
C TRP A 255 24.36 0.33 -5.50
N ASP A 256 24.62 -0.03 -6.76
CA ASP A 256 24.74 0.94 -7.85
C ASP A 256 23.40 1.24 -8.55
N GLY A 257 22.33 0.55 -8.15
CA GLY A 257 20.99 0.72 -8.71
C GLY A 257 20.76 0.06 -10.06
N LYS A 258 21.73 -0.70 -10.60
CA LYS A 258 21.68 -1.21 -11.97
C LYS A 258 21.42 -2.71 -12.06
N SER A 259 22.07 -3.49 -11.21
CA SER A 259 21.94 -4.94 -11.23
C SER A 259 21.86 -5.53 -9.82
N ILE A 260 21.43 -6.80 -9.72
CA ILE A 260 21.44 -7.53 -8.45
C ILE A 260 22.88 -7.70 -7.94
N GLU A 261 23.82 -7.98 -8.82
CA GLU A 261 25.23 -8.14 -8.48
C GLU A 261 25.84 -6.85 -7.93
N GLY A 262 25.37 -5.70 -8.40
CA GLY A 262 25.81 -4.39 -7.95
C GLY A 262 25.60 -4.12 -6.45
N GLN A 263 24.73 -4.86 -5.77
CA GLN A 263 24.57 -4.75 -4.33
C GLN A 263 25.74 -5.32 -3.52
N PHE A 264 26.59 -6.13 -4.14
CA PHE A 264 27.78 -6.74 -3.51
C PHE A 264 29.06 -5.94 -3.78
N ASN A 265 28.95 -4.77 -4.38
CA ASN A 265 30.12 -3.92 -4.61
C ASN A 265 30.63 -3.33 -3.30
N LYS A 266 31.86 -3.67 -2.95
CA LYS A 266 32.55 -3.05 -1.82
C LYS A 266 32.91 -1.60 -2.15
N VAL A 267 32.69 -0.73 -1.21
CA VAL A 267 33.06 0.69 -1.29
C VAL A 267 33.68 1.16 0.00
N VAL A 268 34.60 2.09 -0.13
CA VAL A 268 35.22 2.80 0.98
C VAL A 268 34.73 4.25 0.98
N TYR A 269 34.31 4.76 2.10
CA TYR A 269 33.92 6.13 2.30
C TYR A 269 34.76 6.78 3.41
N PRO A 270 35.29 8.01 3.25
CA PRO A 270 35.27 8.79 2.01
C PRO A 270 36.07 8.13 0.89
N LYS A 271 35.60 8.30 -0.35
CA LYS A 271 36.36 7.82 -1.52
C LYS A 271 37.68 8.60 -1.63
N GLN A 272 38.74 7.89 -1.89
CA GLN A 272 40.07 8.50 -2.04
C GLN A 272 40.02 9.70 -2.99
N GLY A 273 40.57 10.83 -2.55
CA GLY A 273 40.60 12.08 -3.31
C GLY A 273 39.29 12.87 -3.28
N GLN A 274 38.27 12.42 -2.55
CA GLN A 274 37.04 13.19 -2.38
C GLN A 274 36.85 13.62 -0.92
N ALA A 275 36.31 14.80 -0.74
CA ALA A 275 35.97 15.29 0.60
C ALA A 275 34.79 14.50 1.20
N PRO A 276 34.81 14.26 2.52
CA PRO A 276 33.66 13.68 3.19
C PRO A 276 32.42 14.59 3.08
N VAL A 277 31.25 13.98 3.15
CA VAL A 277 29.98 14.71 3.18
C VAL A 277 29.89 15.50 4.49
N LYS A 278 29.69 16.82 4.38
CA LYS A 278 29.64 17.72 5.54
C LYS A 278 28.23 18.07 6.00
N MET A 279 27.24 17.81 5.16
CA MET A 279 25.84 18.12 5.46
C MET A 279 24.93 17.09 4.83
N LEU A 280 24.00 16.57 5.61
CA LEU A 280 22.90 15.75 5.15
C LEU A 280 21.61 16.57 5.26
N TYR A 281 21.00 16.85 4.12
CA TYR A 281 19.65 17.41 4.09
C TYR A 281 18.65 16.29 3.84
N LYS A 282 17.73 16.12 4.78
CA LYS A 282 16.69 15.11 4.67
C LYS A 282 15.30 15.73 4.66
N TYR A 283 14.49 15.30 3.70
CA TYR A 283 13.11 15.73 3.56
C TYR A 283 12.15 14.53 3.66
N GLY A 284 11.10 14.71 4.44
CA GLY A 284 9.88 13.92 4.34
C GLY A 284 9.79 12.60 5.10
N SER A 285 10.86 11.98 5.55
CA SER A 285 10.78 10.74 6.34
C SER A 285 11.69 10.74 7.55
N SER A 286 11.36 9.96 8.57
CA SER A 286 12.24 9.80 9.74
C SER A 286 13.46 8.96 9.39
N LEU A 287 14.66 9.40 9.83
CA LEU A 287 15.89 8.60 9.72
C LEU A 287 15.98 7.55 10.85
N PHE A 288 15.37 7.84 11.98
CA PHE A 288 15.56 7.10 13.22
C PHE A 288 14.26 6.56 13.82
N GLY A 289 13.17 6.63 13.10
CA GLY A 289 11.84 6.34 13.62
C GLY A 289 11.17 5.10 13.04
N THR A 290 11.93 4.06 12.76
CA THR A 290 11.32 2.77 12.35
C THR A 290 12.01 1.65 13.06
#